data_6a66ac084351fef84bb2e2b814b5b7c1
#
_entry.id   6a66ac084351fef84bb2e2b814b5b7c1
#
_cell.length_a   1.000
_cell.length_b   1.000
_cell.length_c   1.000
_cell.angle_alpha   90.00
_cell.angle_beta   90.00
_cell.angle_gamma   90.00
#
_symmetry.space_group_name_H-M   'P 1'
#
loop_
_entity.id
_entity.type
_entity.pdbx_description
1 polymer ?
#
loop_
_entity_poly.entity_id
_entity_poly.type
_entity_poly.pdbx_seq_one_letter_code
_entity_poly.pdbx_strand_id
1 'polypeptide(L)'
;SDLLEKNLSEILTKITWKKSMKWANYDLYWGRPLKSILAIFNKKPLNFVFNHINSSNKTFIDKSLEEGLKIFNNFNSYIKFFKQKGILIDQDLRKKIIQNKINEIINKKNLKIEQNDRLIDEIVNIVEKPAVIICDFDKKFLNVPSEILITTMQSHQKYLPTFDKKNNLTNNFFVVSDIKDTKGFVKLGNERVIEARLSDAEFFWEKNKTQNL
;
A
#
# COMPACT_ATOMS: atom_id res chain seq x y z
N SER A 1 19.23 -6.44 -27.95
CA SER A 1 18.81 -7.39 -26.88
C SER A 1 20.01 -7.88 -26.08
N ASP A 2 21.09 -8.31 -26.73
CA ASP A 2 22.23 -9.00 -26.13
C ASP A 2 22.94 -8.20 -25.03
N LEU A 3 23.05 -6.88 -25.19
CA LEU A 3 23.60 -6.00 -24.17
C LEU A 3 22.71 -5.98 -22.91
N LEU A 4 21.40 -5.96 -23.08
CA LEU A 4 20.45 -6.00 -21.96
C LEU A 4 20.48 -7.35 -21.26
N GLU A 5 20.41 -8.44 -22.00
CA GLU A 5 20.46 -9.81 -21.44
C GLU A 5 21.73 -10.05 -20.63
N LYS A 6 22.87 -9.53 -21.11
CA LYS A 6 24.17 -9.64 -20.45
C LYS A 6 24.27 -8.85 -19.14
N ASN A 7 23.64 -7.68 -19.06
CA ASN A 7 23.85 -6.77 -17.93
C ASN A 7 22.69 -6.78 -16.90
N LEU A 8 21.48 -7.22 -17.28
CA LEU A 8 20.32 -7.16 -16.39
C LEU A 8 20.51 -7.98 -15.10
N SER A 9 21.11 -9.16 -15.17
CA SER A 9 21.38 -9.97 -13.98
C SER A 9 22.32 -9.24 -13.00
N GLU A 10 23.37 -8.60 -13.52
CA GLU A 10 24.29 -7.81 -12.71
C GLU A 10 23.62 -6.57 -12.11
N ILE A 11 22.80 -5.87 -12.88
CA ILE A 11 22.04 -4.70 -12.40
C ILE A 11 21.10 -5.11 -11.26
N LEU A 12 20.37 -6.21 -11.41
CA LEU A 12 19.47 -6.72 -10.38
C LEU A 12 20.23 -7.09 -9.09
N THR A 13 21.42 -7.63 -9.20
CA THR A 13 22.28 -7.95 -8.04
C THR A 13 22.71 -6.70 -7.27
N LYS A 14 22.84 -5.55 -7.94
CA LYS A 14 23.23 -4.27 -7.33
C LYS A 14 22.08 -3.53 -6.63
N ILE A 15 20.86 -4.02 -6.73
CA ILE A 15 19.72 -3.42 -6.01
C ILE A 15 19.90 -3.63 -4.51
N THR A 16 19.97 -2.53 -3.76
CA THR A 16 20.06 -2.54 -2.31
C THR A 16 18.68 -2.47 -1.66
N TRP A 17 18.44 -3.37 -0.71
CA TRP A 17 17.18 -3.45 0.02
C TRP A 17 17.40 -3.02 1.48
N LYS A 18 16.60 -2.07 1.98
CA LYS A 18 16.60 -1.73 3.43
C LYS A 18 16.21 -2.93 4.31
N LYS A 19 15.31 -3.77 3.81
CA LYS A 19 14.91 -5.03 4.43
C LYS A 19 14.81 -6.08 3.33
N SER A 20 15.42 -7.22 3.52
CA SER A 20 15.41 -8.34 2.60
C SER A 20 15.27 -9.66 3.34
N MET A 21 14.89 -10.70 2.62
CA MET A 21 14.75 -12.05 3.15
C MET A 21 15.26 -13.08 2.14
N LYS A 22 15.74 -14.20 2.64
CA LYS A 22 15.96 -15.41 1.84
C LYS A 22 14.62 -16.14 1.66
N TRP A 23 14.50 -16.84 0.55
CA TRP A 23 13.33 -17.64 0.21
C TRP A 23 13.75 -19.08 -0.09
N ALA A 24 13.12 -20.04 0.56
CA ALA A 24 13.43 -21.46 0.47
C ALA A 24 14.95 -21.71 0.68
N ASN A 25 15.57 -22.54 -0.18
CA ASN A 25 17.00 -22.88 -0.12
C ASN A 25 17.83 -22.05 -1.11
N TYR A 26 17.28 -20.98 -1.66
CA TYR A 26 17.99 -20.13 -2.62
C TYR A 26 18.89 -19.11 -1.91
N ASP A 27 20.05 -18.87 -2.46
CA ASP A 27 20.99 -17.87 -1.94
C ASP A 27 20.75 -16.49 -2.58
N LEU A 28 19.52 -16.02 -2.44
CA LEU A 28 19.07 -14.71 -2.92
C LEU A 28 18.43 -13.93 -1.78
N TYR A 29 18.98 -12.76 -1.48
CA TYR A 29 18.33 -11.76 -0.62
C TYR A 29 17.53 -10.80 -1.47
N TRP A 30 16.22 -10.76 -1.27
CA TRP A 30 15.30 -9.90 -2.01
C TRP A 30 14.26 -9.28 -1.09
N GLY A 31 13.66 -8.16 -1.48
CA GLY A 31 12.64 -7.48 -0.67
C GLY A 31 11.41 -8.34 -0.36
N ARG A 32 11.05 -9.26 -1.27
CA ARG A 32 10.01 -10.29 -1.11
C ARG A 32 10.42 -11.52 -1.92
N PRO A 33 9.84 -12.71 -1.70
CA PRO A 33 10.11 -13.89 -2.52
C PRO A 33 9.86 -13.63 -4.00
N LEU A 34 10.94 -13.66 -4.80
CA LEU A 34 10.86 -13.44 -6.24
C LEU A 34 10.47 -14.75 -6.92
N LYS A 35 9.36 -14.75 -7.66
CA LYS A 35 8.80 -15.96 -8.30
C LYS A 35 8.99 -16.01 -9.80
N SER A 36 9.05 -14.87 -10.45
CA SER A 36 9.21 -14.76 -11.90
C SER A 36 9.80 -13.41 -12.29
N ILE A 37 10.42 -13.35 -13.44
CA ILE A 37 10.89 -12.13 -14.07
C ILE A 37 10.26 -12.04 -15.45
N LEU A 38 9.36 -11.06 -15.64
CA LEU A 38 8.80 -10.72 -16.94
C LEU A 38 9.70 -9.68 -17.60
N ALA A 39 10.35 -10.06 -18.69
CA ALA A 39 11.24 -9.17 -19.43
C ALA A 39 10.97 -9.23 -20.94
N ILE A 40 10.53 -8.10 -21.49
CA ILE A 40 10.20 -7.96 -22.91
C ILE A 40 10.83 -6.67 -23.45
N PHE A 41 11.54 -6.78 -24.54
CA PHE A 41 12.10 -5.65 -25.27
C PHE A 41 11.80 -5.78 -26.77
N ASN A 42 11.27 -4.73 -27.39
CA ASN A 42 10.85 -4.74 -28.80
C ASN A 42 9.98 -5.95 -29.19
N LYS A 43 8.97 -6.28 -28.36
CA LYS A 43 8.05 -7.41 -28.53
C LYS A 43 8.71 -8.80 -28.45
N LYS A 44 9.98 -8.89 -28.08
CA LYS A 44 10.68 -10.16 -27.90
C LYS A 44 11.02 -10.35 -26.42
N PRO A 45 10.91 -11.55 -25.85
CA PRO A 45 11.41 -11.82 -24.52
C PRO A 45 12.92 -11.63 -24.46
N LEU A 46 13.41 -11.07 -23.36
CA LEU A 46 14.82 -11.06 -23.01
C LEU A 46 15.11 -12.32 -22.20
N ASN A 47 16.16 -13.05 -22.57
CA ASN A 47 16.50 -14.33 -21.96
C ASN A 47 17.78 -14.18 -21.12
N PHE A 48 17.60 -14.07 -19.80
CA PHE A 48 18.70 -14.08 -18.84
C PHE A 48 18.32 -14.84 -17.58
N VAL A 49 19.31 -15.23 -16.81
CA VAL A 49 19.14 -15.93 -15.54
C VAL A 49 19.49 -14.99 -14.40
N PHE A 50 18.64 -14.87 -13.41
CA PHE A 50 18.92 -14.18 -12.16
C PHE A 50 18.73 -15.15 -10.99
N ASN A 51 19.83 -15.56 -10.38
CA ASN A 51 19.87 -16.61 -9.37
C ASN A 51 19.17 -17.89 -9.88
N HIS A 52 18.05 -18.30 -9.29
CA HIS A 52 17.29 -19.50 -9.67
C HIS A 52 16.15 -19.22 -10.68
N ILE A 53 16.01 -17.99 -11.16
CA ILE A 53 14.88 -17.58 -12.00
C ILE A 53 15.35 -17.29 -13.42
N ASN A 54 14.71 -17.93 -14.39
CA ASN A 54 14.84 -17.60 -15.80
C ASN A 54 13.81 -16.49 -16.14
N SER A 55 14.27 -15.41 -16.76
CA SER A 55 13.37 -14.41 -17.30
C SER A 55 12.55 -14.96 -18.47
N SER A 56 11.36 -14.41 -18.69
CA SER A 56 10.50 -14.85 -19.77
C SER A 56 9.47 -13.78 -20.13
N ASN A 57 8.55 -14.06 -21.02
CA ASN A 57 7.35 -13.26 -21.26
C ASN A 57 6.13 -13.72 -20.44
N LYS A 58 6.34 -14.46 -19.35
CA LYS A 58 5.31 -15.02 -18.48
C LYS A 58 5.46 -14.51 -17.06
N THR A 59 4.34 -14.33 -16.37
CA THR A 59 4.32 -14.05 -14.95
C THR A 59 3.13 -14.70 -14.26
N PHE A 60 3.28 -14.95 -12.95
CA PHE A 60 2.17 -15.45 -12.14
C PHE A 60 1.19 -14.31 -11.85
N ILE A 61 -0.09 -14.59 -11.95
CA ILE A 61 -1.15 -13.68 -11.59
C ILE A 61 -1.71 -14.12 -10.23
N ASP A 62 -2.00 -13.15 -9.37
CA ASP A 62 -2.62 -13.42 -8.09
C ASP A 62 -4.00 -14.08 -8.25
N LYS A 63 -4.29 -15.06 -7.39
CA LYS A 63 -5.56 -15.81 -7.42
C LYS A 63 -6.80 -14.94 -7.33
N SER A 64 -6.70 -13.78 -6.65
CA SER A 64 -7.80 -12.83 -6.53
C SER A 64 -8.18 -12.16 -7.85
N LEU A 65 -7.28 -12.19 -8.84
CA LEU A 65 -7.49 -11.61 -10.16
C LEU A 65 -7.84 -12.68 -11.22
N GLU A 66 -6.96 -13.67 -11.35
CA GLU A 66 -7.09 -14.80 -12.27
C GLU A 66 -6.00 -15.81 -11.93
N GLU A 67 -6.36 -17.06 -11.65
CA GLU A 67 -5.35 -18.05 -11.29
C GLU A 67 -4.47 -18.43 -12.47
N GLY A 68 -3.16 -18.51 -12.26
CA GLY A 68 -2.23 -19.14 -13.18
C GLY A 68 -1.16 -18.24 -13.76
N LEU A 69 -0.51 -18.76 -14.79
CA LEU A 69 0.57 -18.12 -15.51
C LEU A 69 0.02 -17.38 -16.74
N LYS A 70 0.33 -16.08 -16.82
CA LYS A 70 -0.11 -15.24 -17.96
C LYS A 70 1.07 -14.87 -18.85
N ILE A 71 0.83 -14.94 -20.16
CA ILE A 71 1.80 -14.58 -21.21
C ILE A 71 1.49 -13.17 -21.71
N PHE A 72 2.53 -12.36 -21.84
CA PHE A 72 2.44 -11.02 -22.43
C PHE A 72 3.42 -10.90 -23.61
N ASN A 73 2.99 -10.29 -24.68
CA ASN A 73 3.81 -10.12 -25.87
C ASN A 73 4.40 -8.70 -26.00
N ASN A 74 3.86 -7.75 -25.26
CA ASN A 74 4.31 -6.35 -25.25
C ASN A 74 3.73 -5.60 -24.04
N PHE A 75 4.26 -4.42 -23.81
CA PHE A 75 3.84 -3.53 -22.71
C PHE A 75 2.34 -3.18 -22.78
N ASN A 76 1.79 -2.92 -23.96
CA ASN A 76 0.39 -2.55 -24.09
C ASN A 76 -0.56 -3.68 -23.66
N SER A 77 -0.23 -4.93 -24.00
CA SER A 77 -1.02 -6.11 -23.58
C SER A 77 -0.98 -6.27 -22.04
N TYR A 78 0.17 -6.03 -21.42
CA TYR A 78 0.37 -6.04 -19.98
C TYR A 78 -0.48 -4.96 -19.29
N ILE A 79 -0.37 -3.70 -19.69
CA ILE A 79 -1.15 -2.59 -19.14
C ILE A 79 -2.66 -2.82 -19.33
N LYS A 80 -3.09 -3.25 -20.53
CA LYS A 80 -4.51 -3.52 -20.82
C LYS A 80 -5.09 -4.58 -19.89
N PHE A 81 -4.36 -5.68 -19.68
CA PHE A 81 -4.80 -6.75 -18.79
C PHE A 81 -5.02 -6.26 -17.36
N PHE A 82 -4.02 -5.62 -16.76
CA PHE A 82 -4.13 -5.15 -15.38
C PHE A 82 -5.18 -4.05 -15.21
N LYS A 83 -5.31 -3.15 -16.19
CA LYS A 83 -6.38 -2.14 -16.21
C LYS A 83 -7.78 -2.77 -16.20
N GLN A 84 -7.99 -3.85 -16.97
CA GLN A 84 -9.26 -4.61 -16.99
C GLN A 84 -9.56 -5.27 -15.63
N LYS A 85 -8.55 -5.65 -14.88
CA LYS A 85 -8.68 -6.18 -13.51
C LYS A 85 -8.77 -5.09 -12.44
N GLY A 86 -8.74 -3.81 -12.84
CA GLY A 86 -8.84 -2.65 -11.98
C GLY A 86 -7.54 -2.28 -11.26
N ILE A 87 -6.41 -2.88 -11.66
CA ILE A 87 -5.09 -2.54 -11.14
C ILE A 87 -4.53 -1.35 -11.89
N LEU A 88 -4.01 -0.39 -11.15
CA LEU A 88 -3.38 0.81 -11.66
C LEU A 88 -1.85 0.68 -11.51
N ILE A 89 -1.18 0.34 -12.63
CA ILE A 89 0.28 0.18 -12.63
C ILE A 89 0.96 1.54 -12.52
N ASP A 90 0.43 2.56 -13.19
CA ASP A 90 0.91 3.92 -13.12
C ASP A 90 0.71 4.51 -11.72
N GLN A 91 1.81 4.85 -11.07
CA GLN A 91 1.88 5.33 -9.70
C GLN A 91 1.28 6.74 -9.54
N ASP A 92 1.53 7.62 -10.51
CA ASP A 92 1.03 9.00 -10.48
C ASP A 92 -0.49 9.02 -10.69
N LEU A 93 -0.98 8.20 -11.60
CA LEU A 93 -2.41 8.00 -11.79
C LEU A 93 -3.07 7.44 -10.54
N ARG A 94 -2.43 6.50 -9.86
CA ARG A 94 -2.89 5.91 -8.61
C ARG A 94 -2.99 6.96 -7.50
N LYS A 95 -1.94 7.78 -7.33
CA LYS A 95 -1.91 8.91 -6.38
C LYS A 95 -3.06 9.87 -6.63
N LYS A 96 -3.23 10.29 -7.89
CA LYS A 96 -4.29 11.22 -8.29
C LYS A 96 -5.70 10.68 -8.00
N ILE A 97 -5.94 9.39 -8.26
CA ILE A 97 -7.24 8.77 -7.99
C ILE A 97 -7.52 8.72 -6.49
N ILE A 98 -6.53 8.35 -5.67
CA ILE A 98 -6.67 8.34 -4.20
C ILE A 98 -6.99 9.74 -3.68
N GLN A 99 -6.20 10.76 -4.07
CA GLN A 99 -6.40 12.13 -3.64
C GLN A 99 -7.77 12.70 -4.06
N ASN A 100 -8.18 12.46 -5.32
CA ASN A 100 -9.49 12.90 -5.80
C ASN A 100 -10.63 12.27 -4.99
N LYS A 101 -10.51 10.98 -4.66
CA LYS A 101 -11.55 10.29 -3.89
C LYS A 101 -11.61 10.77 -2.44
N ILE A 102 -10.47 11.02 -1.81
CA ILE A 102 -10.40 11.64 -0.48
C ILE A 102 -11.07 13.03 -0.54
N ASN A 103 -10.70 13.87 -1.51
CA ASN A 103 -11.25 15.22 -1.68
C ASN A 103 -12.79 15.22 -1.87
N GLU A 104 -13.29 14.26 -2.65
CA GLU A 104 -14.74 14.07 -2.82
C GLU A 104 -15.45 13.83 -1.47
N ILE A 105 -14.87 12.97 -0.63
CA ILE A 105 -15.47 12.59 0.65
C ILE A 105 -15.35 13.72 1.67
N ILE A 106 -14.20 14.38 1.80
CA ILE A 106 -14.01 15.48 2.76
C ILE A 106 -14.92 16.66 2.44
N ASN A 107 -15.10 16.98 1.16
CA ASN A 107 -16.03 18.03 0.74
C ASN A 107 -17.48 17.71 1.13
N LYS A 108 -17.92 16.47 0.93
CA LYS A 108 -19.28 16.03 1.31
C LYS A 108 -19.52 16.04 2.82
N LYS A 109 -18.48 15.74 3.61
CA LYS A 109 -18.59 15.62 5.07
C LYS A 109 -18.11 16.87 5.83
N ASN A 110 -17.70 17.93 5.13
CA ASN A 110 -17.12 19.15 5.73
C ASN A 110 -15.90 18.83 6.63
N LEU A 111 -15.08 17.90 6.23
CA LEU A 111 -13.85 17.51 6.91
C LEU A 111 -12.63 18.13 6.23
N LYS A 112 -11.48 18.00 6.88
CA LYS A 112 -10.15 18.29 6.33
C LYS A 112 -9.22 17.11 6.61
N ILE A 113 -8.14 17.00 5.85
CA ILE A 113 -6.97 16.18 6.16
C ILE A 113 -5.74 17.08 6.22
N GLU A 114 -4.77 16.67 7.02
CA GLU A 114 -3.44 17.28 6.99
C GLU A 114 -2.70 16.85 5.72
N GLN A 115 -2.02 17.80 5.08
CA GLN A 115 -1.19 17.49 3.92
C GLN A 115 0.05 16.73 4.40
N ASN A 116 0.10 15.44 4.09
CA ASN A 116 1.23 14.56 4.39
C ASN A 116 1.59 13.77 3.12
N ASP A 117 2.34 14.42 2.24
CA ASP A 117 2.70 13.82 0.95
C ASP A 117 3.51 12.54 1.11
N ARG A 118 4.36 12.44 2.13
CA ARG A 118 5.14 11.23 2.42
C ARG A 118 4.21 10.05 2.76
N LEU A 119 3.21 10.27 3.60
CA LEU A 119 2.25 9.22 3.96
C LEU A 119 1.41 8.80 2.75
N ILE A 120 0.98 9.77 1.94
CA ILE A 120 0.27 9.49 0.68
C ILE A 120 1.14 8.64 -0.26
N ASP A 121 2.41 8.97 -0.43
CA ASP A 121 3.33 8.21 -1.28
C ASP A 121 3.57 6.80 -0.74
N GLU A 122 3.69 6.63 0.59
CA GLU A 122 3.76 5.30 1.20
C GLU A 122 2.48 4.48 0.91
N ILE A 123 1.30 5.07 1.03
CA ILE A 123 0.01 4.41 0.74
C ILE A 123 -0.08 4.03 -0.74
N VAL A 124 0.27 4.95 -1.64
CA VAL A 124 0.28 4.71 -3.10
C VAL A 124 1.18 3.53 -3.48
N ASN A 125 2.28 3.31 -2.74
CA ASN A 125 3.20 2.20 -2.97
C ASN A 125 2.74 0.86 -2.38
N ILE A 126 1.78 0.88 -1.46
CA ILE A 126 1.25 -0.34 -0.83
C ILE A 126 0.08 -0.91 -1.63
N VAL A 127 -0.73 -0.04 -2.26
CA VAL A 127 -1.97 -0.45 -2.94
C VAL A 127 -1.83 -0.42 -4.46
N GLU A 128 -2.46 -1.36 -5.15
CA GLU A 128 -2.47 -1.46 -6.62
C GLU A 128 -3.87 -1.20 -7.21
N LYS A 129 -4.92 -1.48 -6.41
CA LYS A 129 -6.34 -1.29 -6.76
C LYS A 129 -7.05 -0.45 -5.70
N PRO A 130 -6.74 0.85 -5.62
CA PRO A 130 -7.11 1.66 -4.47
C PRO A 130 -8.61 1.82 -4.28
N ALA A 131 -9.08 1.50 -3.09
CA ALA A 131 -10.42 1.79 -2.58
C ALA A 131 -10.28 2.67 -1.32
N VAL A 132 -10.76 3.91 -1.39
CA VAL A 132 -10.74 4.84 -0.27
C VAL A 132 -12.01 4.65 0.56
N ILE A 133 -11.83 4.39 1.85
CA ILE A 133 -12.90 4.10 2.81
C ILE A 133 -12.78 5.10 3.95
N ILE A 134 -13.89 5.71 4.35
CA ILE A 134 -13.94 6.50 5.58
C ILE A 134 -14.46 5.60 6.71
N CYS A 135 -13.67 5.55 7.79
CA CYS A 135 -13.91 4.79 9.00
C CYS A 135 -14.11 5.74 10.17
N ASP A 136 -14.59 5.22 11.28
CA ASP A 136 -14.74 5.96 12.53
C ASP A 136 -14.30 5.14 13.74
N PHE A 137 -13.98 5.82 14.84
CA PHE A 137 -13.68 5.23 16.14
C PHE A 137 -14.51 5.88 17.24
N ASP A 138 -14.57 5.25 18.41
CA ASP A 138 -15.34 5.77 19.54
C ASP A 138 -14.81 7.15 19.98
N LYS A 139 -15.71 8.13 20.06
CA LYS A 139 -15.39 9.52 20.43
C LYS A 139 -14.72 9.65 21.81
N LYS A 140 -14.87 8.66 22.70
CA LYS A 140 -14.19 8.66 24.00
C LYS A 140 -12.67 8.84 23.86
N PHE A 141 -12.07 8.27 22.81
CA PHE A 141 -10.63 8.39 22.59
C PHE A 141 -10.17 9.81 22.27
N LEU A 142 -11.05 10.72 21.88
CA LEU A 142 -10.71 12.13 21.69
C LEU A 142 -10.30 12.84 22.99
N ASN A 143 -10.45 12.21 24.15
CA ASN A 143 -9.90 12.69 25.43
C ASN A 143 -8.38 12.45 25.57
N VAL A 144 -7.81 11.59 24.72
CA VAL A 144 -6.37 11.40 24.61
C VAL A 144 -5.79 12.52 23.73
N PRO A 145 -4.56 13.03 24.02
CA PRO A 145 -3.95 14.05 23.19
C PRO A 145 -3.92 13.69 21.71
N SER A 146 -4.28 14.65 20.86
CA SER A 146 -4.40 14.45 19.43
C SER A 146 -3.12 13.92 18.78
N GLU A 147 -1.96 14.34 19.26
CA GLU A 147 -0.65 13.94 18.75
C GLU A 147 -0.41 12.44 18.91
N ILE A 148 -0.86 11.86 20.03
CA ILE A 148 -0.76 10.43 20.30
C ILE A 148 -1.66 9.65 19.34
N LEU A 149 -2.91 10.12 19.16
CA LEU A 149 -3.88 9.49 18.26
C LEU A 149 -3.40 9.56 16.80
N ILE A 150 -2.93 10.73 16.35
CA ILE A 150 -2.40 10.94 15.00
C ILE A 150 -1.20 10.02 14.75
N THR A 151 -0.25 9.98 15.68
CA THR A 151 0.93 9.12 15.56
C THR A 151 0.55 7.65 15.47
N THR A 152 -0.38 7.20 16.30
CA THR A 152 -0.89 5.82 16.31
C THR A 152 -1.52 5.46 14.96
N MET A 153 -2.34 6.35 14.40
CA MET A 153 -2.97 6.14 13.10
C MET A 153 -1.97 6.14 11.95
N GLN A 154 -1.08 7.13 11.88
CA GLN A 154 -0.19 7.31 10.73
C GLN A 154 1.00 6.35 10.74
N SER A 155 1.69 6.19 11.88
CA SER A 155 2.95 5.44 11.93
C SER A 155 2.75 3.94 11.73
N HIS A 156 1.74 3.36 12.34
CA HIS A 156 1.54 1.91 12.35
C HIS A 156 0.54 1.41 11.30
N GLN A 157 -0.54 2.16 11.07
CA GLN A 157 -1.63 1.70 10.23
C GLN A 157 -1.71 2.41 8.87
N LYS A 158 -0.95 3.48 8.66
CA LYS A 158 -1.00 4.32 7.45
C LYS A 158 -2.40 4.90 7.20
N TYR A 159 -3.15 5.15 8.28
CA TYR A 159 -4.44 5.82 8.22
C TYR A 159 -4.26 7.33 8.14
N LEU A 160 -5.21 8.01 7.49
CA LEU A 160 -5.19 9.47 7.37
C LEU A 160 -6.25 10.03 8.33
N PRO A 161 -5.83 10.68 9.44
CA PRO A 161 -6.74 11.33 10.37
C PRO A 161 -7.47 12.49 9.70
N THR A 162 -8.66 12.79 10.18
CA THR A 162 -9.46 13.91 9.69
C THR A 162 -9.68 14.97 10.76
N PHE A 163 -9.88 16.20 10.32
CA PHE A 163 -10.04 17.37 11.16
C PHE A 163 -11.34 18.10 10.79
N ASP A 164 -11.90 18.81 11.74
CA ASP A 164 -13.02 19.73 11.50
C ASP A 164 -12.53 21.06 10.89
N LYS A 165 -13.45 21.99 10.63
CA LYS A 165 -13.12 23.33 10.09
C LYS A 165 -12.25 24.15 11.03
N LYS A 166 -12.27 23.89 12.33
CA LYS A 166 -11.49 24.56 13.38
C LYS A 166 -10.13 23.88 13.63
N ASN A 167 -9.77 22.87 12.80
CA ASN A 167 -8.60 22.04 12.92
C ASN A 167 -8.54 21.15 14.18
N ASN A 168 -9.69 20.83 14.79
CA ASN A 168 -9.72 19.81 15.82
C ASN A 168 -9.78 18.43 15.18
N LEU A 169 -9.04 17.46 15.76
CA LEU A 169 -9.12 16.07 15.36
C LEU A 169 -10.55 15.55 15.50
N THR A 170 -11.05 14.88 14.47
CA THR A 170 -12.36 14.21 14.53
C THR A 170 -12.17 12.72 14.78
N ASN A 171 -13.26 12.02 15.07
CA ASN A 171 -13.23 10.57 15.20
C ASN A 171 -13.35 9.82 13.87
N ASN A 172 -13.17 10.50 12.74
CA ASN A 172 -13.12 9.87 11.43
C ASN A 172 -11.67 9.76 10.93
N PHE A 173 -11.41 8.76 10.10
CA PHE A 173 -10.13 8.58 9.44
C PHE A 173 -10.31 7.87 8.09
N PHE A 174 -9.34 8.03 7.18
CA PHE A 174 -9.35 7.30 5.92
C PHE A 174 -8.45 6.09 5.96
N VAL A 175 -8.93 5.03 5.33
CA VAL A 175 -8.20 3.83 4.97
C VAL A 175 -8.16 3.72 3.45
N VAL A 176 -7.02 3.37 2.90
CA VAL A 176 -6.90 3.01 1.48
C VAL A 176 -6.57 1.52 1.40
N SER A 177 -7.47 0.76 0.81
CA SER A 177 -7.40 -0.70 0.70
C SER A 177 -7.32 -1.14 -0.76
N ASP A 178 -6.80 -2.33 -1.02
CA ASP A 178 -6.88 -2.99 -2.35
C ASP A 178 -8.24 -3.65 -2.60
N ILE A 179 -9.09 -3.72 -1.59
CA ILE A 179 -10.39 -4.38 -1.65
C ILE A 179 -11.49 -3.35 -1.57
N LYS A 180 -12.38 -3.35 -2.57
CA LYS A 180 -13.60 -2.55 -2.52
C LYS A 180 -14.54 -3.09 -1.45
N ASP A 181 -14.87 -2.26 -0.49
CA ASP A 181 -15.73 -2.64 0.64
C ASP A 181 -17.21 -2.60 0.26
N THR A 182 -17.70 -3.68 -0.33
CA THR A 182 -19.11 -3.79 -0.74
C THR A 182 -20.05 -4.23 0.39
N LYS A 183 -19.51 -4.82 1.46
CA LYS A 183 -20.26 -5.39 2.58
C LYS A 183 -19.97 -4.71 3.93
N GLY A 184 -19.11 -3.70 3.95
CA GLY A 184 -18.69 -3.02 5.18
C GLY A 184 -17.66 -3.79 6.03
N PHE A 185 -17.20 -4.95 5.58
CA PHE A 185 -16.26 -5.78 6.36
C PHE A 185 -14.87 -5.18 6.46
N VAL A 186 -14.41 -4.51 5.39
CA VAL A 186 -13.09 -3.83 5.41
C VAL A 186 -13.15 -2.65 6.36
N LYS A 187 -14.22 -1.84 6.31
CA LYS A 187 -14.46 -0.76 7.26
C LYS A 187 -14.45 -1.30 8.69
N LEU A 188 -15.31 -2.24 9.02
CA LEU A 188 -15.44 -2.82 10.35
C LEU A 188 -14.12 -3.42 10.86
N GLY A 189 -13.37 -4.10 10.00
CA GLY A 189 -12.06 -4.68 10.36
C GLY A 189 -11.04 -3.61 10.75
N ASN A 190 -10.98 -2.51 9.99
CA ASN A 190 -10.05 -1.41 10.28
C ASN A 190 -10.49 -0.60 11.53
N GLU A 191 -11.78 -0.42 11.76
CA GLU A 191 -12.31 0.20 12.98
C GLU A 191 -11.93 -0.60 14.23
N ARG A 192 -12.06 -1.92 14.21
CA ARG A 192 -11.61 -2.79 15.31
C ARG A 192 -10.10 -2.71 15.55
N VAL A 193 -9.31 -2.67 14.47
CA VAL A 193 -7.84 -2.55 14.60
C VAL A 193 -7.48 -1.22 15.26
N ILE A 194 -8.07 -0.12 14.83
CA ILE A 194 -7.75 1.19 15.43
C ILE A 194 -8.24 1.29 16.87
N GLU A 195 -9.42 0.79 17.19
CA GLU A 195 -9.93 0.78 18.57
C GLU A 195 -8.98 0.06 19.54
N ALA A 196 -8.46 -1.11 19.15
CA ALA A 196 -7.47 -1.82 19.97
C ALA A 196 -6.20 -0.97 20.20
N ARG A 197 -5.70 -0.32 19.14
CA ARG A 197 -4.50 0.55 19.24
C ARG A 197 -4.74 1.81 20.06
N LEU A 198 -5.92 2.41 19.93
CA LEU A 198 -6.27 3.60 20.72
C LEU A 198 -6.51 3.25 22.19
N SER A 199 -7.04 2.07 22.48
CA SER A 199 -7.17 1.57 23.87
C SER A 199 -5.81 1.36 24.53
N ASP A 200 -4.82 0.82 23.79
CA ASP A 200 -3.45 0.71 24.28
C ASP A 200 -2.85 2.11 24.53
N ALA A 201 -3.05 3.04 23.60
CA ALA A 201 -2.55 4.41 23.72
C ALA A 201 -3.18 5.16 24.92
N GLU A 202 -4.50 5.02 25.11
CA GLU A 202 -5.23 5.58 26.27
C GLU A 202 -4.70 5.01 27.58
N PHE A 203 -4.53 3.68 27.65
CA PHE A 203 -4.00 3.02 28.85
C PHE A 203 -2.61 3.55 29.25
N PHE A 204 -1.68 3.65 28.29
CA PHE A 204 -0.35 4.17 28.56
C PHE A 204 -0.37 5.65 28.90
N TRP A 205 -1.23 6.44 28.26
CA TRP A 205 -1.41 7.85 28.58
C TRP A 205 -1.91 8.05 30.02
N GLU A 206 -2.96 7.34 30.45
CA GLU A 206 -3.48 7.44 31.81
C GLU A 206 -2.48 6.96 32.85
N LYS A 207 -1.74 5.89 32.58
CA LYS A 207 -0.66 5.40 33.43
C LYS A 207 0.44 6.44 33.61
N ASN A 208 0.84 7.13 32.54
CA ASN A 208 1.87 8.17 32.61
C ASN A 208 1.43 9.40 33.41
N LYS A 209 0.15 9.76 33.40
CA LYS A 209 -0.38 10.85 34.23
C LYS A 209 -0.26 10.56 35.73
N THR A 210 -0.30 9.30 36.13
CA THR A 210 -0.24 8.89 37.54
C THR A 210 1.19 8.67 38.04
N GLN A 211 2.16 8.56 37.13
CA GLN A 211 3.57 8.50 37.46
C GLN A 211 4.15 9.93 37.43
N ASN A 212 4.32 10.54 38.64
CA ASN A 212 5.11 11.77 38.75
C ASN A 212 6.53 11.48 38.24
N LEU A 213 6.89 12.09 37.13
CA LEU A 213 8.26 12.20 36.65
C LEU A 213 8.97 13.30 37.46
#